data_d9cb25d3ffb972dcc3a337cdc2699809
#
_entry.id   d9cb25d3ffb972dcc3a337cdc2699809
#
_cell.length_a   1.000
_cell.length_b   1.000
_cell.length_c   1.000
_cell.angle_alpha   90.00
_cell.angle_beta   90.00
_cell.angle_gamma   90.00
#
_symmetry.space_group_name_H-M   'P 1'
#
loop_
_entity.id
_entity.type
_entity.pdbx_description
1 polymer ?
#
loop_
_entity_poly.entity_id
_entity_poly.type
_entity_poly.pdbx_seq_one_letter_code
_entity_poly.pdbx_strand_id
1 'polypeptide(L)'
;MNKKIFSIGLAVMLGAGYSLTAFSQVKPETLVKQRQAAMVLQGKYWGPLGGMAQGKVPYDAAVVARNAGFLETLSKMPWDGFVPSTKDVKSAALLAVITDAAKFKEAQDRLQSEVSKLVAVSKGGDEAAVKAQLVATGKTCGGCHENFREKK
;
A
#
# COMPACT_ATOMS: atom_id res chain seq x y z
N MET A 1 -64.96 -50.39 -22.28
CA MET A 1 -63.63 -50.39 -22.91
C MET A 1 -62.91 -49.13 -22.51
N ASN A 2 -62.11 -49.18 -21.42
CA ASN A 2 -61.46 -48.01 -20.83
C ASN A 2 -59.99 -47.98 -21.27
N LYS A 3 -59.62 -46.99 -22.07
CA LYS A 3 -58.20 -46.75 -22.45
C LYS A 3 -57.62 -45.81 -21.41
N LYS A 4 -56.73 -46.31 -20.53
CA LYS A 4 -55.88 -45.47 -19.63
C LYS A 4 -54.68 -44.97 -20.43
N ILE A 5 -54.59 -43.66 -20.59
CA ILE A 5 -53.46 -42.97 -21.17
C ILE A 5 -52.46 -42.71 -20.04
N PHE A 6 -51.28 -43.35 -20.13
CA PHE A 6 -50.14 -43.12 -19.22
C PHE A 6 -49.34 -41.90 -19.74
N SER A 7 -49.42 -40.76 -19.02
CA SER A 7 -48.60 -39.63 -19.32
C SER A 7 -47.26 -39.79 -18.59
N ILE A 8 -46.18 -39.99 -19.35
CA ILE A 8 -44.81 -39.99 -18.80
C ILE A 8 -44.34 -38.53 -18.75
N GLY A 9 -44.27 -37.99 -17.54
CA GLY A 9 -43.69 -36.67 -17.30
C GLY A 9 -42.17 -36.74 -17.36
N LEU A 10 -41.54 -36.09 -18.38
CA LEU A 10 -40.12 -35.94 -18.49
C LEU A 10 -39.66 -34.74 -17.62
N ALA A 11 -39.10 -35.02 -16.43
CA ALA A 11 -38.51 -34.02 -15.58
C ALA A 11 -37.11 -33.64 -16.09
N VAL A 12 -37.01 -32.50 -16.75
CA VAL A 12 -35.69 -31.92 -17.16
C VAL A 12 -35.09 -31.25 -15.93
N MET A 13 -34.11 -31.92 -15.32
CA MET A 13 -33.25 -31.32 -14.28
C MET A 13 -32.30 -30.34 -14.95
N LEU A 14 -32.59 -29.05 -14.92
CA LEU A 14 -31.65 -27.98 -15.24
C LEU A 14 -30.64 -27.87 -14.10
N GLY A 15 -29.53 -28.61 -14.22
CA GLY A 15 -28.36 -28.46 -13.37
C GLY A 15 -27.68 -27.12 -13.68
N ALA A 16 -28.01 -26.08 -12.90
CA ALA A 16 -27.24 -24.84 -12.92
C ALA A 16 -25.84 -25.11 -12.33
N GLY A 17 -24.87 -25.39 -13.21
CA GLY A 17 -23.46 -25.50 -12.84
C GLY A 17 -22.94 -24.16 -12.36
N TYR A 18 -22.88 -23.94 -11.04
CA TYR A 18 -22.14 -22.83 -10.48
C TYR A 18 -20.66 -23.09 -10.69
N SER A 19 -20.10 -22.54 -11.76
CA SER A 19 -18.64 -22.46 -11.95
C SER A 19 -18.10 -21.51 -10.87
N LEU A 20 -17.65 -22.07 -9.74
CA LEU A 20 -16.84 -21.36 -8.76
C LEU A 20 -15.52 -21.02 -9.46
N THR A 21 -15.40 -19.79 -9.98
CA THR A 21 -14.12 -19.25 -10.38
C THR A 21 -13.26 -19.17 -9.14
N ALA A 22 -12.37 -20.16 -8.95
CA ALA A 22 -11.35 -20.12 -7.92
C ALA A 22 -10.44 -18.94 -8.24
N PHE A 23 -10.64 -17.81 -7.58
CA PHE A 23 -9.66 -16.72 -7.58
C PHE A 23 -8.39 -17.30 -6.98
N SER A 24 -7.39 -17.53 -7.83
CA SER A 24 -6.07 -17.98 -7.38
C SER A 24 -5.52 -16.94 -6.42
N GLN A 25 -5.39 -17.29 -5.15
CA GLN A 25 -4.78 -16.40 -4.16
C GLN A 25 -3.35 -16.10 -4.57
N VAL A 26 -2.98 -14.82 -4.54
CA VAL A 26 -1.62 -14.37 -4.83
C VAL A 26 -0.66 -15.03 -3.82
N LYS A 27 0.44 -15.60 -4.31
CA LYS A 27 1.44 -16.27 -3.47
C LYS A 27 2.05 -15.29 -2.46
N PRO A 28 2.29 -15.72 -1.20
CA PRO A 28 2.87 -14.86 -0.17
C PRO A 28 4.19 -14.18 -0.57
N GLU A 29 5.05 -14.91 -1.29
CA GLU A 29 6.32 -14.37 -1.79
C GLU A 29 6.10 -13.24 -2.81
N THR A 30 5.04 -13.33 -3.63
CA THR A 30 4.68 -12.28 -4.57
C THR A 30 4.22 -11.03 -3.85
N LEU A 31 3.37 -11.16 -2.82
CA LEU A 31 2.92 -10.04 -1.97
C LEU A 31 4.11 -9.33 -1.31
N VAL A 32 5.07 -10.11 -0.77
CA VAL A 32 6.30 -9.55 -0.18
C VAL A 32 7.11 -8.78 -1.21
N LYS A 33 7.31 -9.34 -2.42
CA LYS A 33 8.02 -8.65 -3.50
C LYS A 33 7.32 -7.35 -3.93
N GLN A 34 6.00 -7.36 -4.03
CA GLN A 34 5.20 -6.19 -4.42
C GLN A 34 5.33 -5.05 -3.40
N ARG A 35 5.16 -5.34 -2.09
CA ARG A 35 5.34 -4.32 -1.06
C ARG A 35 6.77 -3.78 -0.99
N GLN A 36 7.78 -4.65 -1.19
CA GLN A 36 9.18 -4.23 -1.25
C GLN A 36 9.44 -3.32 -2.45
N ALA A 37 8.90 -3.63 -3.64
CA ALA A 37 9.01 -2.79 -4.82
C ALA A 37 8.38 -1.40 -4.61
N ALA A 38 7.20 -1.34 -3.98
CA ALA A 38 6.55 -0.07 -3.64
C ALA A 38 7.41 0.75 -2.66
N MET A 39 8.02 0.12 -1.65
CA MET A 39 8.93 0.80 -0.70
C MET A 39 10.21 1.31 -1.38
N VAL A 40 10.78 0.55 -2.33
CA VAL A 40 11.93 0.99 -3.13
C VAL A 40 11.59 2.24 -3.95
N LEU A 41 10.42 2.25 -4.59
CA LEU A 41 9.97 3.42 -5.35
C LEU A 41 9.68 4.62 -4.43
N GLN A 42 9.09 4.42 -3.25
CA GLN A 42 8.95 5.49 -2.27
C GLN A 42 10.32 6.07 -1.89
N GLY A 43 11.32 5.21 -1.62
CA GLY A 43 12.69 5.64 -1.34
C GLY A 43 13.33 6.43 -2.47
N LYS A 44 13.12 6.02 -3.73
CA LYS A 44 13.61 6.72 -4.93
C LYS A 44 13.09 8.17 -5.00
N TYR A 45 11.79 8.36 -4.81
CA TYR A 45 11.19 9.70 -4.91
C TYR A 45 11.34 10.52 -3.63
N TRP A 46 11.48 9.86 -2.47
CA TRP A 46 11.79 10.54 -1.21
C TRP A 46 13.24 11.03 -1.12
N GLY A 47 14.22 10.30 -1.66
CA GLY A 47 15.65 10.61 -1.51
C GLY A 47 16.01 12.07 -1.78
N PRO A 48 15.69 12.65 -2.94
CA PRO A 48 15.94 14.07 -3.21
C PRO A 48 15.25 15.01 -2.23
N LEU A 49 14.00 14.72 -1.85
CA LEU A 49 13.22 15.53 -0.92
C LEU A 49 13.82 15.53 0.49
N GLY A 50 14.26 14.37 0.96
CA GLY A 50 14.98 14.24 2.22
C GLY A 50 16.32 14.97 2.21
N GLY A 51 17.02 15.00 1.08
CA GLY A 51 18.24 15.79 0.88
C GLY A 51 17.96 17.30 1.00
N MET A 52 16.90 17.80 0.39
CA MET A 52 16.44 19.19 0.49
C MET A 52 16.03 19.56 1.91
N ALA A 53 15.30 18.66 2.59
CA ALA A 53 14.88 18.86 3.99
C ALA A 53 16.07 19.00 4.95
N GLN A 54 17.18 18.31 4.65
CA GLN A 54 18.41 18.33 5.45
C GLN A 54 19.42 19.41 4.99
N GLY A 55 19.09 20.19 3.98
CA GLY A 55 20.01 21.19 3.40
C GLY A 55 21.22 20.59 2.68
N LYS A 56 21.20 19.29 2.36
CA LYS A 56 22.29 18.60 1.66
C LYS A 56 22.32 18.87 0.15
N VAL A 57 21.19 19.25 -0.41
CA VAL A 57 21.03 19.65 -1.81
C VAL A 57 20.18 20.92 -1.89
N PRO A 58 20.36 21.75 -2.92
CA PRO A 58 19.54 22.94 -3.13
C PRO A 58 18.05 22.61 -3.24
N TYR A 59 17.22 23.54 -2.77
CA TYR A 59 15.77 23.43 -2.93
C TYR A 59 15.36 23.59 -4.40
N ASP A 60 14.46 22.70 -4.85
CA ASP A 60 13.88 22.74 -6.19
C ASP A 60 12.37 22.45 -6.10
N ALA A 61 11.58 23.50 -6.27
CA ALA A 61 10.12 23.43 -6.15
C ALA A 61 9.49 22.46 -7.18
N ALA A 62 10.03 22.39 -8.40
CA ALA A 62 9.49 21.50 -9.43
C ALA A 62 9.74 20.03 -9.09
N VAL A 63 10.93 19.71 -8.57
CA VAL A 63 11.27 18.37 -8.06
C VAL A 63 10.39 18.01 -6.88
N VAL A 64 10.14 18.93 -5.95
CA VAL A 64 9.27 18.70 -4.79
C VAL A 64 7.86 18.39 -5.26
N ALA A 65 7.24 19.23 -6.06
CA ALA A 65 5.87 19.05 -6.52
C ALA A 65 5.68 17.72 -7.28
N ARG A 66 6.59 17.42 -8.21
CA ARG A 66 6.57 16.16 -8.97
C ARG A 66 6.69 14.94 -8.04
N ASN A 67 7.70 14.92 -7.18
CA ASN A 67 7.98 13.75 -6.34
C ASN A 67 6.93 13.57 -5.24
N ALA A 68 6.37 14.64 -4.67
CA ALA A 68 5.25 14.59 -3.76
C ALA A 68 4.03 13.91 -4.40
N GLY A 69 3.71 14.24 -5.66
CA GLY A 69 2.63 13.58 -6.42
C GLY A 69 2.86 12.07 -6.61
N PHE A 70 4.10 11.64 -6.91
CA PHE A 70 4.41 10.21 -6.98
C PHE A 70 4.28 9.52 -5.61
N LEU A 71 4.76 10.17 -4.55
CA LEU A 71 4.66 9.65 -3.19
C LEU A 71 3.20 9.53 -2.73
N GLU A 72 2.32 10.44 -3.13
CA GLU A 72 0.89 10.37 -2.81
C GLU A 72 0.26 9.07 -3.32
N THR A 73 0.58 8.68 -4.54
CA THR A 73 0.11 7.41 -5.10
C THR A 73 0.80 6.20 -4.45
N LEU A 74 2.14 6.25 -4.35
CA LEU A 74 2.93 5.13 -3.83
C LEU A 74 2.66 4.85 -2.35
N SER A 75 2.32 5.87 -1.54
CA SER A 75 1.98 5.70 -0.13
C SER A 75 0.71 4.88 0.11
N LYS A 76 -0.08 4.61 -0.91
CA LYS A 76 -1.32 3.81 -0.86
C LYS A 76 -1.13 2.36 -1.28
N MET A 77 -0.01 2.03 -1.92
CA MET A 77 0.15 0.74 -2.62
C MET A 77 0.64 -0.47 -1.81
N PRO A 78 1.48 -0.35 -0.76
CA PRO A 78 2.16 -1.53 -0.21
C PRO A 78 1.36 -2.32 0.83
N TRP A 79 0.20 -1.85 1.25
CA TRP A 79 -0.42 -2.27 2.51
C TRP A 79 -1.13 -3.62 2.44
N ASP A 80 -1.72 -3.96 1.31
CA ASP A 80 -2.36 -5.24 1.02
C ASP A 80 -1.39 -6.43 1.02
N GLY A 81 -0.09 -6.16 0.91
CA GLY A 81 0.97 -7.16 1.05
C GLY A 81 1.39 -7.47 2.49
N PHE A 82 0.82 -6.83 3.52
CA PHE A 82 1.10 -7.08 4.94
C PHE A 82 -0.01 -7.92 5.58
N VAL A 83 -0.11 -9.18 5.18
CA VAL A 83 -1.16 -10.12 5.60
C VAL A 83 -0.56 -11.33 6.33
N PRO A 84 -1.33 -12.03 7.19
CA PRO A 84 -0.84 -13.15 7.99
C PRO A 84 -0.13 -14.24 7.18
N SER A 85 -0.56 -14.49 5.94
CA SER A 85 0.10 -15.48 5.06
C SER A 85 1.54 -15.13 4.70
N THR A 86 1.97 -13.88 4.87
CA THR A 86 3.34 -13.43 4.55
C THR A 86 4.30 -13.47 5.75
N LYS A 87 3.86 -13.91 6.93
CA LYS A 87 4.63 -13.86 8.19
C LYS A 87 5.96 -14.65 8.14
N ASP A 88 5.96 -15.78 7.43
CA ASP A 88 7.12 -16.68 7.34
C ASP A 88 7.98 -16.43 6.09
N VAL A 89 7.59 -15.46 5.24
CA VAL A 89 8.38 -15.08 4.08
C VAL A 89 9.47 -14.10 4.48
N LYS A 90 10.72 -14.43 4.16
CA LYS A 90 11.90 -13.61 4.52
C LYS A 90 11.75 -12.18 4.04
N SER A 91 11.75 -11.24 4.97
CA SER A 91 11.71 -9.80 4.73
C SER A 91 12.20 -9.05 5.95
N ALA A 92 12.49 -7.76 5.81
CA ALA A 92 12.85 -6.91 6.94
C ALA A 92 11.64 -6.39 7.74
N ALA A 93 10.41 -6.78 7.41
CA ALA A 93 9.25 -6.41 8.20
C ALA A 93 9.19 -7.24 9.48
N LEU A 94 9.02 -6.59 10.61
CA LEU A 94 8.82 -7.26 11.90
C LEU A 94 7.43 -7.89 11.97
N LEU A 95 7.27 -8.93 12.78
CA LEU A 95 5.97 -9.57 13.01
C LEU A 95 4.92 -8.57 13.53
N ALA A 96 5.35 -7.50 14.16
CA ALA A 96 4.52 -6.40 14.65
C ALA A 96 3.59 -5.78 13.59
N VAL A 97 3.92 -5.88 12.29
CA VAL A 97 3.03 -5.43 11.20
C VAL A 97 1.70 -6.22 11.17
N ILE A 98 1.67 -7.41 11.78
CA ILE A 98 0.51 -8.29 11.87
C ILE A 98 -0.05 -8.31 13.30
N THR A 99 0.82 -8.45 14.31
CA THR A 99 0.40 -8.59 15.70
C THR A 99 -0.05 -7.29 16.36
N ASP A 100 0.42 -6.14 15.85
CA ASP A 100 0.01 -4.79 16.28
C ASP A 100 -0.63 -4.02 15.11
N ALA A 101 -1.60 -4.65 14.46
CA ALA A 101 -2.23 -4.14 13.24
C ALA A 101 -2.84 -2.74 13.40
N ALA A 102 -3.36 -2.41 14.60
CA ALA A 102 -3.94 -1.09 14.88
C ALA A 102 -2.87 0.01 14.80
N LYS A 103 -1.74 -0.15 15.48
CA LYS A 103 -0.64 0.83 15.43
C LYS A 103 0.03 0.86 14.05
N PHE A 104 0.12 -0.28 13.38
CA PHE A 104 0.62 -0.31 12.01
C PHE A 104 -0.27 0.48 11.06
N LYS A 105 -1.61 0.32 11.16
CA LYS A 105 -2.59 1.11 10.40
C LYS A 105 -2.48 2.60 10.70
N GLU A 106 -2.34 2.98 11.97
CA GLU A 106 -2.14 4.37 12.37
C GLU A 106 -0.87 4.99 11.75
N ALA A 107 0.23 4.22 11.68
CA ALA A 107 1.45 4.67 11.01
C ALA A 107 1.26 4.87 9.50
N GLN A 108 0.48 4.00 8.84
CA GLN A 108 0.09 4.15 7.44
C GLN A 108 -0.71 5.44 7.22
N ASP A 109 -1.73 5.67 8.05
CA ASP A 109 -2.61 6.83 7.93
C ASP A 109 -1.86 8.14 8.14
N ARG A 110 -0.93 8.17 9.13
CA ARG A 110 -0.04 9.32 9.34
C ARG A 110 0.82 9.60 8.11
N LEU A 111 1.45 8.58 7.52
CA LEU A 111 2.24 8.76 6.31
C LEU A 111 1.40 9.35 5.18
N GLN A 112 0.23 8.78 4.89
CA GLN A 112 -0.64 9.24 3.82
C GLN A 112 -1.13 10.68 4.06
N SER A 113 -1.47 11.01 5.29
CA SER A 113 -1.88 12.36 5.68
C SER A 113 -0.75 13.38 5.46
N GLU A 114 0.47 13.09 5.92
CA GLU A 114 1.60 14.02 5.77
C GLU A 114 2.05 14.15 4.30
N VAL A 115 1.98 13.09 3.51
CA VAL A 115 2.24 13.16 2.07
C VAL A 115 1.18 14.00 1.36
N SER A 116 -0.10 13.87 1.71
CA SER A 116 -1.17 14.70 1.13
C SER A 116 -0.99 16.18 1.46
N LYS A 117 -0.60 16.51 2.71
CA LYS A 117 -0.22 17.87 3.08
C LYS A 117 0.98 18.38 2.28
N LEU A 118 2.00 17.53 2.05
CA LEU A 118 3.15 17.89 1.23
C LEU A 118 2.73 18.24 -0.20
N VAL A 119 1.84 17.46 -0.80
CA VAL A 119 1.28 17.77 -2.13
C VAL A 119 0.55 19.12 -2.12
N ALA A 120 -0.23 19.40 -1.07
CA ALA A 120 -0.95 20.67 -0.97
C ALA A 120 0.00 21.86 -0.88
N VAL A 121 0.98 21.82 0.05
CA VAL A 121 1.90 22.96 0.25
C VAL A 121 2.87 23.13 -0.94
N SER A 122 3.22 22.06 -1.64
CA SER A 122 4.10 22.14 -2.82
C SER A 122 3.51 22.92 -3.99
N LYS A 123 2.19 23.12 -3.99
CA LYS A 123 1.48 23.94 -5.01
C LYS A 123 1.47 25.42 -4.68
N GLY A 124 1.67 25.78 -3.42
CA GLY A 124 1.52 27.16 -2.94
C GLY A 124 2.79 27.99 -2.93
N GLY A 125 3.98 27.41 -3.10
CA GLY A 125 5.22 28.12 -3.39
C GLY A 125 6.03 28.66 -2.22
N ASP A 126 5.57 28.63 -0.96
CA ASP A 126 6.41 29.03 0.19
C ASP A 126 7.45 27.96 0.55
N GLU A 127 8.72 28.23 0.25
CA GLU A 127 9.83 27.32 0.51
C GLU A 127 9.96 26.92 2.00
N ALA A 128 9.73 27.84 2.92
CA ALA A 128 9.86 27.57 4.36
C ALA A 128 8.76 26.57 4.82
N ALA A 129 7.53 26.80 4.40
CA ALA A 129 6.41 25.89 4.69
C ALA A 129 6.62 24.51 4.06
N VAL A 130 7.10 24.47 2.81
CA VAL A 130 7.42 23.20 2.12
C VAL A 130 8.53 22.45 2.85
N LYS A 131 9.63 23.10 3.24
CA LYS A 131 10.72 22.48 4.02
C LYS A 131 10.23 21.94 5.37
N ALA A 132 9.39 22.68 6.09
CA ALA A 132 8.79 22.19 7.32
C ALA A 132 7.95 20.93 7.09
N GLN A 133 7.15 20.89 6.03
CA GLN A 133 6.34 19.73 5.68
C GLN A 133 7.19 18.54 5.21
N LEU A 134 8.31 18.77 4.51
CA LEU A 134 9.27 17.71 4.19
C LEU A 134 9.81 17.04 5.46
N VAL A 135 10.19 17.84 6.48
CA VAL A 135 10.64 17.30 7.77
C VAL A 135 9.54 16.47 8.44
N ALA A 136 8.30 16.98 8.47
CA ALA A 136 7.15 16.26 9.05
C ALA A 136 6.89 14.93 8.33
N THR A 137 6.89 14.93 7.00
CA THR A 137 6.73 13.72 6.17
C THR A 137 7.85 12.71 6.44
N GLY A 138 9.11 13.15 6.50
CA GLY A 138 10.25 12.28 6.80
C GLY A 138 10.17 11.58 8.15
N LYS A 139 9.64 12.27 9.17
CA LYS A 139 9.42 11.68 10.51
C LYS A 139 8.43 10.51 10.46
N THR A 140 7.43 10.53 9.58
CA THR A 140 6.49 9.39 9.47
C THR A 140 7.17 8.16 8.89
N CYS A 141 8.07 8.33 7.92
CA CYS A 141 8.87 7.22 7.38
C CYS A 141 9.76 6.60 8.47
N GLY A 142 10.50 7.45 9.21
CA GLY A 142 11.39 7.02 10.29
C GLY A 142 10.65 6.30 11.41
N GLY A 143 9.59 6.91 11.94
CA GLY A 143 8.84 6.35 13.06
C GLY A 143 8.16 5.01 12.74
N CYS A 144 7.67 4.83 11.51
CA CYS A 144 7.17 3.54 11.06
C CYS A 144 8.32 2.50 10.99
N HIS A 145 9.47 2.86 10.43
CA HIS A 145 10.61 1.95 10.29
C HIS A 145 11.21 1.56 11.65
N GLU A 146 11.18 2.43 12.65
CA GLU A 146 11.66 2.12 14.01
C GLU A 146 10.85 1.01 14.69
N ASN A 147 9.55 0.97 14.45
CA ASN A 147 8.63 0.07 15.14
C ASN A 147 8.30 -1.21 14.35
N PHE A 148 8.41 -1.17 13.03
CA PHE A 148 7.88 -2.22 12.14
C PHE A 148 8.90 -2.80 11.17
N ARG A 149 10.18 -2.37 11.23
CA ARG A 149 11.25 -2.88 10.37
C ARG A 149 12.49 -3.25 11.19
N GLU A 150 13.17 -4.35 10.81
CA GLU A 150 14.46 -4.73 11.35
C GLU A 150 15.48 -3.58 11.20
N LYS A 151 16.23 -3.34 12.26
CA LYS A 151 17.37 -2.41 12.24
C LYS A 151 18.49 -3.03 11.40
N LYS A 152 19.08 -2.22 10.52
CA LYS A 152 20.29 -2.61 9.78
C LYS A 152 21.52 -2.35 10.62
#